data_474650d4fbe584af158c2b7c2ef79887
#
_entry.id   474650d4fbe584af158c2b7c2ef79887
#
_cell.length_a   1.000
_cell.length_b   1.000
_cell.length_c   1.000
_cell.angle_alpha   90.00
_cell.angle_beta   90.00
_cell.angle_gamma   90.00
#
_symmetry.space_group_name_H-M   'P 1'
#
loop_
_entity.id
_entity.type
_entity.pdbx_description
1 polymer ?
#
loop_
_entity_poly.entity_id
_entity_poly.type
_entity_poly.pdbx_seq_one_letter_code
_entity_poly.pdbx_strand_id
1 'polypeptide(L)'
;MMTAILDYDPSAAETLRSALGADTVVLPTLDALRRHLDTHLGEDAGVVGASVDLESALDLASAMRLTRPSMGVVLVRRRVDTSVLADALRAGVREVVEERDLPGINA
;
A
#
# COMPACT_ATOMS: atom_id res chain seq x y z
N MET A 1 15.15 -2.04 4.06
CA MET A 1 13.80 -1.47 4.08
C MET A 1 12.78 -2.59 4.05
N MET A 2 11.85 -2.59 4.98
CA MET A 2 10.80 -3.61 5.02
C MET A 2 9.50 -3.02 4.52
N THR A 3 8.79 -3.77 3.71
CA THR A 3 7.55 -3.32 3.07
C THR A 3 6.44 -4.36 3.27
N ALA A 4 5.29 -3.90 3.72
CA ALA A 4 4.09 -4.74 3.83
C ALA A 4 3.19 -4.46 2.63
N ILE A 5 2.70 -5.52 2.01
CA ILE A 5 1.80 -5.43 0.86
C ILE A 5 0.42 -5.94 1.27
N LEU A 6 -0.58 -5.11 1.13
CA LEU A 6 -1.97 -5.51 1.29
C LEU A 6 -2.59 -5.67 -0.10
N ASP A 7 -2.97 -6.89 -0.43
CA ASP A 7 -3.67 -7.16 -1.69
C ASP A 7 -4.55 -8.39 -1.50
N TYR A 8 -5.81 -8.28 -1.91
CA TYR A 8 -6.78 -9.36 -1.78
C TYR A 8 -6.66 -10.39 -2.91
N ASP A 9 -5.98 -10.02 -4.00
CA ASP A 9 -5.76 -10.90 -5.15
C ASP A 9 -4.36 -11.50 -5.08
N PRO A 10 -4.22 -12.83 -4.92
CA PRO A 10 -2.89 -13.44 -4.84
C PRO A 10 -2.00 -13.21 -6.06
N SER A 11 -2.57 -13.16 -7.26
CA SER A 11 -1.78 -12.88 -8.47
C SER A 11 -1.22 -11.46 -8.47
N ALA A 12 -2.06 -10.49 -8.13
CA ALA A 12 -1.63 -9.09 -8.04
C ALA A 12 -0.60 -8.91 -6.93
N ALA A 13 -0.80 -9.58 -5.79
CA ALA A 13 0.14 -9.55 -4.68
C ALA A 13 1.52 -10.06 -5.09
N GLU A 14 1.57 -11.14 -5.85
CA GLU A 14 2.84 -11.70 -6.34
C GLU A 14 3.52 -10.76 -7.32
N THR A 15 2.76 -10.10 -8.18
CA THR A 15 3.30 -9.10 -9.10
C THR A 15 3.95 -7.95 -8.33
N LEU A 16 3.29 -7.47 -7.29
CA LEU A 16 3.84 -6.42 -6.42
C LEU A 16 5.09 -6.90 -5.69
N ARG A 17 5.06 -8.10 -5.16
CA ARG A 17 6.21 -8.67 -4.45
C ARG A 17 7.42 -8.77 -5.37
N SER A 18 7.20 -9.22 -6.60
CA SER A 18 8.27 -9.32 -7.60
C SER A 18 8.85 -7.96 -7.96
N ALA A 19 8.00 -6.94 -8.05
CA ALA A 19 8.45 -5.59 -8.38
C ALA A 19 9.21 -4.94 -7.22
N LEU A 20 8.86 -5.24 -5.97
CA LEU A 20 9.41 -4.59 -4.80
C LEU A 20 10.60 -5.33 -4.19
N GLY A 21 10.78 -6.61 -4.51
CA GLY A 21 11.93 -7.38 -4.06
C GLY A 21 11.66 -8.28 -2.86
N ALA A 22 12.75 -8.85 -2.30
CA ALA A 22 12.64 -9.93 -1.32
C ALA A 22 12.24 -9.48 0.09
N ASP A 23 12.45 -8.21 0.42
CA ASP A 23 12.17 -7.70 1.77
C ASP A 23 10.72 -7.22 1.89
N THR A 24 9.79 -8.04 1.38
CA THR A 24 8.37 -7.73 1.41
C THR A 24 7.60 -8.87 2.04
N VAL A 25 6.50 -8.53 2.72
CA VAL A 25 5.54 -9.50 3.25
C VAL A 25 4.18 -9.20 2.63
N VAL A 26 3.50 -10.26 2.18
CA VAL A 26 2.17 -10.15 1.58
C VAL A 26 1.13 -10.50 2.63
N LEU A 27 0.16 -9.61 2.79
CA LEU A 27 -0.94 -9.77 3.74
C LEU A 27 -2.26 -9.77 2.97
N PRO A 28 -3.04 -10.84 3.05
CA PRO A 28 -4.21 -11.02 2.18
C PRO A 28 -5.45 -10.26 2.65
N THR A 29 -5.45 -9.77 3.89
CA THR A 29 -6.60 -9.06 4.45
C THR A 29 -6.16 -7.85 5.24
N LEU A 30 -7.09 -6.92 5.43
CA LEU A 30 -6.86 -5.72 6.22
C LEU A 30 -6.54 -6.06 7.69
N ASP A 31 -7.25 -7.04 8.25
CA ASP A 31 -6.99 -7.49 9.63
C ASP A 31 -5.60 -8.08 9.77
N ALA A 32 -5.15 -8.86 8.79
CA ALA A 32 -3.80 -9.41 8.78
C ALA A 32 -2.75 -8.30 8.75
N LEU A 33 -2.98 -7.26 7.94
CA LEU A 33 -2.09 -6.12 7.89
C LEU A 33 -2.02 -5.39 9.24
N ARG A 34 -3.16 -5.13 9.85
CA ARG A 34 -3.20 -4.46 11.15
C ARG A 34 -2.46 -5.24 12.22
N ARG A 35 -2.66 -6.55 12.30
CA ARG A 35 -1.97 -7.41 13.25
C ARG A 35 -0.46 -7.44 12.99
N HIS A 36 -0.07 -7.50 11.72
CA HIS A 36 1.33 -7.47 11.33
C HIS A 36 2.00 -6.16 11.78
N LEU A 37 1.36 -5.04 11.53
CA LEU A 37 1.89 -3.72 11.90
C LEU A 37 1.97 -3.53 13.40
N ASP A 38 1.04 -4.12 14.16
CA ASP A 38 1.05 -4.04 15.62
C ASP A 38 2.26 -4.76 16.23
N THR A 39 2.76 -5.79 15.54
CA THR A 39 3.88 -6.61 16.05
C THR A 39 5.21 -6.30 15.36
N HIS A 40 5.20 -5.57 14.26
CA HIS A 40 6.40 -5.26 13.46
C HIS A 40 6.57 -3.76 13.33
N LEU A 41 7.26 -3.17 14.30
CA LEU A 41 7.46 -1.72 14.35
C LEU A 41 8.49 -1.21 13.35
N GLY A 42 9.21 -2.10 12.68
CA GLY A 42 10.24 -1.74 11.72
C GLY A 42 9.78 -1.59 10.27
N GLU A 43 8.47 -1.66 10.00
CA GLU A 43 7.98 -1.48 8.64
C GLU A 43 8.10 -0.02 8.20
N ASP A 44 8.73 0.21 7.05
CA ASP A 44 8.99 1.56 6.52
C ASP A 44 7.93 2.02 5.52
N ALA A 45 7.26 1.07 4.87
CA ALA A 45 6.25 1.37 3.86
C ALA A 45 5.15 0.32 3.84
N GLY A 46 3.96 0.75 3.51
CA GLY A 46 2.83 -0.13 3.22
C GLY A 46 2.36 0.13 1.80
N VAL A 47 2.22 -0.93 1.02
CA VAL A 47 1.72 -0.85 -0.36
C VAL A 47 0.33 -1.47 -0.40
N VAL A 48 -0.64 -0.71 -0.86
CA VAL A 48 -2.03 -1.16 -0.97
C VAL A 48 -2.33 -1.42 -2.44
N GLY A 49 -2.61 -2.67 -2.77
CA GLY A 49 -2.85 -3.10 -4.14
C GLY A 49 -4.20 -2.66 -4.69
N ALA A 50 -4.34 -2.74 -6.01
CA ALA A 50 -5.55 -2.27 -6.71
C ALA A 50 -6.80 -3.11 -6.43
N SER A 51 -6.65 -4.31 -5.89
CA SER A 51 -7.79 -5.15 -5.50
C SER A 51 -8.52 -4.64 -4.26
N VAL A 52 -7.83 -3.79 -3.47
CA VAL A 52 -8.43 -3.18 -2.27
C VAL A 52 -9.27 -1.99 -2.71
N ASP A 53 -10.50 -1.91 -2.23
CA ASP A 53 -11.37 -0.79 -2.59
C ASP A 53 -10.79 0.54 -2.09
N LEU A 54 -11.01 1.58 -2.87
CA LEU A 54 -10.41 2.89 -2.61
C LEU A 54 -10.76 3.44 -1.23
N GLU A 55 -12.00 3.30 -0.82
CA GLU A 55 -12.45 3.79 0.48
C GLU A 55 -11.68 3.16 1.63
N SER A 56 -11.55 1.83 1.61
CA SER A 56 -10.79 1.10 2.64
C SER A 56 -9.31 1.48 2.62
N ALA A 57 -8.75 1.65 1.44
CA ALA A 57 -7.35 2.05 1.30
C ALA A 57 -7.11 3.45 1.87
N LEU A 58 -8.00 4.39 1.61
CA LEU A 58 -7.89 5.75 2.13
C LEU A 58 -8.09 5.80 3.66
N ASP A 59 -9.03 5.02 4.18
CA ASP A 59 -9.23 4.90 5.63
C ASP A 59 -7.99 4.35 6.32
N LEU A 60 -7.36 3.34 5.72
CA LEU A 60 -6.12 2.78 6.23
C LEU A 60 -5.00 3.83 6.24
N ALA A 61 -4.85 4.58 5.15
CA ALA A 61 -3.82 5.61 5.05
C ALA A 61 -4.02 6.69 6.11
N SER A 62 -5.26 7.12 6.34
CA SER A 62 -5.58 8.10 7.36
C SER A 62 -5.24 7.58 8.76
N ALA A 63 -5.57 6.32 9.05
CA ALA A 63 -5.24 5.69 10.33
C ALA A 63 -3.73 5.59 10.53
N MET A 64 -2.99 5.20 9.50
CA MET A 64 -1.53 5.09 9.59
C MET A 64 -0.87 6.44 9.79
N ARG A 65 -1.40 7.48 9.19
CA ARG A 65 -0.91 8.86 9.39
C ARG A 65 -0.94 9.27 10.86
N LEU A 66 -1.96 8.83 11.59
CA LEU A 66 -2.13 9.16 13.01
C LEU A 66 -1.30 8.25 13.92
N THR A 67 -1.22 6.97 13.60
CA THR A 67 -0.59 5.98 14.49
C THR A 67 0.86 5.69 14.15
N ARG A 68 1.24 5.83 12.89
CA ARG A 68 2.59 5.53 12.40
C ARG A 68 3.01 6.56 11.34
N PRO A 69 3.21 7.81 11.72
CA PRO A 69 3.47 8.88 10.75
C PRO A 69 4.76 8.72 9.96
N SER A 70 5.71 7.92 10.45
CA SER A 70 6.95 7.65 9.73
C SER A 70 6.82 6.59 8.64
N MET A 71 5.72 5.82 8.64
CA MET A 71 5.47 4.81 7.63
C MET A 71 4.75 5.43 6.43
N GLY A 72 5.33 5.29 5.24
CA GLY A 72 4.69 5.77 4.03
C GLY A 72 3.70 4.76 3.48
N VAL A 73 2.55 5.23 3.02
CA VAL A 73 1.57 4.40 2.32
C VAL A 73 1.62 4.71 0.83
N VAL A 74 1.83 3.67 0.03
CA VAL A 74 1.81 3.76 -1.43
C VAL A 74 0.53 3.08 -1.91
N LEU A 75 -0.26 3.79 -2.69
CA LEU A 75 -1.52 3.30 -3.22
C LEU A 75 -1.35 2.90 -4.68
N VAL A 76 -1.66 1.66 -5.00
CA VAL A 76 -1.64 1.16 -6.38
C VAL A 76 -3.08 1.13 -6.90
N ARG A 77 -3.32 1.75 -8.05
CA ARG A 77 -4.63 1.77 -8.69
C ARG A 77 -4.50 1.37 -10.16
N ARG A 78 -5.57 0.82 -10.73
CA ARG A 78 -5.61 0.50 -12.16
C ARG A 78 -5.56 1.76 -12.99
N ARG A 79 -6.27 2.80 -12.55
CA ARG A 79 -6.27 4.13 -13.16
C ARG A 79 -6.11 5.18 -12.08
N VAL A 80 -5.37 6.21 -12.40
CA VAL A 80 -5.18 7.36 -11.53
C VAL A 80 -5.74 8.59 -12.24
N ASP A 81 -6.73 9.22 -11.63
CA ASP A 81 -7.28 10.49 -12.11
C ASP A 81 -7.11 11.57 -11.04
N THR A 82 -7.50 12.79 -11.38
CA THR A 82 -7.36 13.94 -10.48
C THR A 82 -8.11 13.73 -9.16
N SER A 83 -9.30 13.11 -9.22
CA SER A 83 -10.11 12.86 -8.04
C SER A 83 -9.42 11.90 -7.08
N VAL A 84 -8.86 10.81 -7.60
CA VAL A 84 -8.12 9.84 -6.79
C VAL A 84 -6.88 10.49 -6.17
N LEU A 85 -6.14 11.28 -6.93
CA LEU A 85 -4.97 11.98 -6.41
C LEU A 85 -5.32 12.95 -5.29
N ALA A 86 -6.40 13.70 -5.45
CA ALA A 86 -6.84 14.64 -4.42
C ALA A 86 -7.24 13.93 -3.14
N ASP A 87 -8.01 12.84 -3.25
CA ASP A 87 -8.45 12.05 -2.11
C ASP A 87 -7.26 11.41 -1.40
N ALA A 88 -6.30 10.88 -2.17
CA ALA A 88 -5.10 10.26 -1.62
C ALA A 88 -4.25 11.27 -0.85
N LEU A 89 -4.08 12.47 -1.38
CA LEU A 89 -3.32 13.51 -0.69
C LEU A 89 -3.99 13.90 0.63
N ARG A 90 -5.31 14.02 0.64
CA ARG A 90 -6.05 14.33 1.87
C ARG A 90 -5.92 13.23 2.92
N ALA A 91 -5.84 11.98 2.48
CA ALA A 91 -5.68 10.84 3.37
C ALA A 91 -4.25 10.65 3.87
N GLY A 92 -3.28 11.37 3.31
CA GLY A 92 -1.89 11.26 3.70
C GLY A 92 -1.12 10.16 2.99
N VAL A 93 -1.59 9.72 1.83
CA VAL A 93 -0.89 8.76 0.99
C VAL A 93 0.40 9.41 0.47
N ARG A 94 1.51 8.69 0.55
CA ARG A 94 2.81 9.19 0.08
C ARG A 94 2.88 9.25 -1.43
N GLU A 95 2.36 8.23 -2.11
CA GLU A 95 2.47 8.11 -3.55
C GLU A 95 1.31 7.28 -4.09
N VAL A 96 0.84 7.64 -5.29
CA VAL A 96 -0.16 6.86 -6.02
C VAL A 96 0.47 6.41 -7.34
N VAL A 97 0.41 5.11 -7.62
CA VAL A 97 1.03 4.50 -8.79
C VAL A 97 -0.03 3.74 -9.59
N GLU A 98 -0.01 3.89 -10.91
CA GLU A 98 -0.84 3.04 -11.76
C GLU A 98 -0.26 1.64 -11.87
N GLU A 99 -1.13 0.64 -11.92
CA GLU A 99 -0.73 -0.77 -11.96
C GLU A 99 0.24 -1.07 -13.11
N ARG A 100 0.03 -0.44 -14.26
CA ARG A 100 0.91 -0.60 -15.44
C ARG A 100 2.32 -0.03 -15.23
N ASP A 101 2.49 0.84 -14.25
CA ASP A 101 3.77 1.49 -13.95
C ASP A 101 4.48 0.84 -12.76
N LEU A 102 4.07 -0.36 -12.34
CA LEU A 102 4.66 -1.07 -11.22
C LEU A 102 6.18 -1.22 -11.31
N PRO A 103 6.77 -1.52 -12.48
CA PRO A 103 8.24 -1.58 -12.55
C PRO A 103 8.93 -0.29 -12.13
N GLY A 104 8.25 0.85 -12.25
CA GLY A 104 8.79 2.14 -11.81
C GLY A 104 8.92 2.29 -10.31
N ILE A 105 8.16 1.54 -9.52
CA ILE A 105 8.22 1.59 -8.07
C ILE A 105 9.62 1.20 -7.57
N ASN A 106 10.26 0.30 -8.28
CA ASN A 106 11.55 -0.27 -7.91
C ASN A 106 12.74 0.45 -8.57
N ALA A 107 12.45 1.49 -9.31
CA ALA A 107 13.50 2.23 -10.03
C ALA A 107 14.19 3.27 -9.15
#